data_8bc37c62fe6d845f0ff29d7491911f17
#
_entry.id   8bc37c62fe6d845f0ff29d7491911f17
#
_cell.length_a   1.000
_cell.length_b   1.000
_cell.length_c   1.000
_cell.angle_alpha   90.00
_cell.angle_beta   90.00
_cell.angle_gamma   90.00
#
_symmetry.space_group_name_H-M   'P 1'
#
loop_
_entity.id
_entity.type
_entity.pdbx_description
1 polymer ?
#
loop_
_entity_poly.entity_id
_entity_poly.type
_entity_poly.pdbx_seq_one_letter_code
_entity_poly.pdbx_strand_id
1 'polypeptide(L)'
;KERLCSGSSLIFASAAASTLGIRTIPVYEIYKVGIDPYWEKGINLLEVFDIDCVVVPHFNNKEGGNHDTSISYLGAKRMEILQEIQPTNILGIDEHTALIIDAKENLFEVEGLGQVTVINQNETQNFKNGEKYSLDDLRKLLENTETKSIKESADNDQNSQDEQIEDVLRKEIAELRLEIEKNNKNSENINNLINKLISYRIELRSSQKYEESDIVRDFLTESNIEIEDDKNSSSWKFKD
;
A
#
# COMPACT_ATOMS: atom_id res chain seq x y z
N LYS A 1 -6.06 -5.83 -15.70
CA LYS A 1 -6.27 -7.29 -15.84
C LYS A 1 -6.72 -7.64 -17.27
N GLU A 2 -7.79 -7.05 -17.81
CA GLU A 2 -8.33 -7.36 -19.16
C GLU A 2 -7.27 -7.30 -20.29
N ARG A 3 -6.40 -6.28 -20.30
CA ARG A 3 -5.36 -6.14 -21.34
C ARG A 3 -4.28 -7.22 -21.28
N LEU A 4 -3.91 -7.68 -20.08
CA LEU A 4 -3.00 -8.82 -19.91
C LEU A 4 -3.63 -10.08 -20.49
N CYS A 5 -4.89 -10.36 -20.18
CA CYS A 5 -5.61 -11.52 -20.71
C CYS A 5 -5.82 -11.44 -22.22
N SER A 6 -5.79 -10.25 -22.83
CA SER A 6 -5.88 -10.05 -24.29
C SER A 6 -4.55 -10.15 -25.05
N GLY A 7 -3.45 -10.49 -24.37
CA GLY A 7 -2.13 -10.70 -24.98
C GLY A 7 -1.31 -9.42 -25.15
N SER A 8 -1.63 -8.34 -24.41
CA SER A 8 -0.79 -7.14 -24.38
C SER A 8 0.40 -7.33 -23.47
N SER A 9 1.55 -6.75 -23.83
CA SER A 9 2.70 -6.63 -22.93
C SER A 9 2.57 -5.39 -22.05
N LEU A 10 2.86 -5.52 -20.76
CA LEU A 10 2.90 -4.43 -19.80
C LEU A 10 4.30 -4.35 -19.19
N ILE A 11 4.79 -3.13 -19.01
CA ILE A 11 6.09 -2.86 -18.39
C ILE A 11 5.88 -1.94 -17.21
N PHE A 12 6.44 -2.33 -16.07
CA PHE A 12 6.41 -1.57 -14.83
C PHE A 12 7.83 -1.38 -14.32
N ALA A 13 8.15 -0.20 -13.82
CA ALA A 13 9.48 0.10 -13.30
C ALA A 13 9.38 0.87 -11.97
N SER A 14 10.38 0.66 -11.09
CA SER A 14 10.55 1.41 -9.85
C SER A 14 9.24 1.45 -9.02
N ALA A 15 8.77 2.65 -8.66
CA ALA A 15 7.54 2.83 -7.87
C ALA A 15 6.31 2.13 -8.47
N ALA A 16 6.16 2.10 -9.81
CA ALA A 16 5.06 1.39 -10.45
C ALA A 16 5.19 -0.13 -10.27
N ALA A 17 6.42 -0.68 -10.30
CA ALA A 17 6.65 -2.11 -10.06
C ALA A 17 6.31 -2.51 -8.62
N SER A 18 6.63 -1.65 -7.63
CA SER A 18 6.37 -1.95 -6.22
C SER A 18 4.87 -2.09 -5.90
N THR A 19 3.97 -1.54 -6.72
CA THR A 19 2.52 -1.63 -6.50
C THR A 19 1.89 -2.93 -7.00
N LEU A 20 2.62 -3.77 -7.75
CA LEU A 20 2.06 -4.94 -8.46
C LEU A 20 1.57 -6.06 -7.56
N GLY A 21 2.15 -6.21 -6.38
CA GLY A 21 1.83 -7.25 -5.41
C GLY A 21 0.56 -6.98 -4.60
N ILE A 22 0.30 -7.85 -3.64
CA ILE A 22 -0.82 -7.70 -2.68
C ILE A 22 -0.67 -6.48 -1.77
N ARG A 23 0.59 -6.14 -1.46
CA ARG A 23 0.99 -4.97 -0.67
C ARG A 23 2.12 -4.23 -1.36
N THR A 24 2.34 -3.02 -0.92
CA THR A 24 3.46 -2.18 -1.35
C THR A 24 4.08 -1.49 -0.15
N ILE A 25 5.33 -1.07 -0.31
CA ILE A 25 6.07 -0.30 0.69
C ILE A 25 5.92 1.18 0.34
N PRO A 26 5.35 2.02 1.20
CA PRO A 26 5.32 3.47 1.02
C PRO A 26 6.72 4.07 1.34
N VAL A 27 7.67 3.83 0.44
CA VAL A 27 9.10 4.13 0.63
C VAL A 27 9.34 5.59 0.96
N TYR A 28 8.63 6.51 0.30
CA TYR A 28 8.83 7.94 0.51
C TYR A 28 8.46 8.35 1.94
N GLU A 29 7.33 7.89 2.43
CA GLU A 29 6.82 8.17 3.77
C GLU A 29 7.74 7.62 4.85
N ILE A 30 8.21 6.38 4.67
CA ILE A 30 9.09 5.72 5.64
C ILE A 30 10.52 6.30 5.57
N TYR A 31 11.09 6.42 4.37
CA TYR A 31 12.51 6.79 4.22
C TYR A 31 12.75 8.30 4.28
N LYS A 32 11.89 9.12 3.65
CA LYS A 32 12.06 10.57 3.57
C LYS A 32 11.36 11.32 4.70
N VAL A 33 10.13 10.93 5.03
CA VAL A 33 9.35 11.59 6.08
C VAL A 33 9.69 11.03 7.46
N GLY A 34 10.10 9.76 7.54
CA GLY A 34 10.49 9.11 8.80
C GLY A 34 9.32 8.53 9.58
N ILE A 35 8.23 8.19 8.89
CA ILE A 35 7.10 7.46 9.50
C ILE A 35 7.53 6.01 9.80
N ASP A 36 6.98 5.43 10.84
CA ASP A 36 7.21 4.03 11.18
C ASP A 36 6.82 3.11 10.02
N PRO A 37 7.56 2.00 9.80
CA PRO A 37 7.27 1.06 8.72
C PRO A 37 5.85 0.49 8.79
N TYR A 38 5.14 0.51 7.68
CA TYR A 38 3.82 -0.10 7.52
C TYR A 38 3.62 -0.60 6.09
N TRP A 39 2.70 -1.54 5.91
CA TRP A 39 2.29 -2.01 4.60
C TRP A 39 1.13 -1.19 4.06
N GLU A 40 1.21 -0.78 2.79
CA GLU A 40 0.09 -0.20 2.07
C GLU A 40 -0.50 -1.26 1.13
N LYS A 41 -1.76 -1.11 0.74
CA LYS A 41 -2.43 -2.04 -0.18
C LYS A 41 -1.87 -1.88 -1.60
N GLY A 42 -1.43 -2.99 -2.20
CA GLY A 42 -1.03 -3.05 -3.61
C GLY A 42 -2.23 -3.17 -4.57
N ILE A 43 -1.98 -3.06 -5.87
CA ILE A 43 -3.01 -3.24 -6.90
C ILE A 43 -3.30 -4.72 -7.20
N ASN A 44 -2.50 -5.62 -6.65
CA ASN A 44 -2.60 -7.08 -6.79
C ASN A 44 -2.77 -7.53 -8.25
N LEU A 45 -1.90 -7.06 -9.14
CA LEU A 45 -1.95 -7.43 -10.55
C LEU A 45 -1.40 -8.84 -10.78
N LEU A 46 -0.44 -9.27 -9.96
CA LEU A 46 0.22 -10.58 -10.07
C LEU A 46 -0.69 -11.75 -9.73
N GLU A 47 -1.82 -11.51 -9.07
CA GLU A 47 -2.89 -12.50 -8.86
C GLU A 47 -3.36 -13.16 -10.19
N VAL A 48 -3.26 -12.46 -11.32
CA VAL A 48 -3.60 -13.02 -12.66
C VAL A 48 -2.69 -14.21 -13.04
N PHE A 49 -1.54 -14.31 -12.40
CA PHE A 49 -0.58 -15.39 -12.58
C PHE A 49 -0.53 -16.36 -11.39
N ASP A 50 -1.47 -16.27 -10.44
CA ASP A 50 -1.47 -17.00 -9.17
C ASP A 50 -0.20 -16.76 -8.34
N ILE A 51 0.30 -15.51 -8.35
CA ILE A 51 1.48 -15.09 -7.61
C ILE A 51 1.05 -14.13 -6.49
N ASP A 52 1.33 -14.54 -5.25
CA ASP A 52 1.01 -13.81 -4.03
C ASP A 52 2.28 -13.34 -3.33
N CYS A 53 2.68 -12.08 -3.57
CA CYS A 53 3.90 -11.50 -3.01
C CYS A 53 3.84 -9.98 -2.93
N VAL A 54 4.87 -9.40 -2.32
CA VAL A 54 5.23 -7.99 -2.46
C VAL A 54 6.40 -7.85 -3.43
N VAL A 55 6.27 -6.98 -4.42
CA VAL A 55 7.36 -6.68 -5.37
C VAL A 55 8.24 -5.57 -4.81
N VAL A 56 9.53 -5.82 -4.72
CA VAL A 56 10.53 -4.88 -4.20
C VAL A 56 11.59 -4.60 -5.26
N PRO A 57 11.44 -3.54 -6.07
CA PRO A 57 12.48 -3.09 -6.99
C PRO A 57 13.66 -2.48 -6.20
N HIS A 58 14.78 -2.21 -6.87
CA HIS A 58 16.01 -1.69 -6.24
C HIS A 58 16.47 -2.54 -5.05
N PHE A 59 16.35 -3.87 -5.18
CA PHE A 59 16.55 -4.77 -4.05
C PHE A 59 17.99 -4.73 -3.52
N ASN A 60 18.98 -4.58 -4.40
CA ASN A 60 20.39 -4.49 -4.10
C ASN A 60 20.95 -3.06 -4.05
N ASN A 61 20.10 -2.03 -3.90
CA ASN A 61 20.55 -0.62 -3.91
C ASN A 61 21.63 -0.35 -2.85
N LYS A 62 22.64 0.44 -3.21
CA LYS A 62 23.80 0.81 -2.37
C LYS A 62 24.13 2.31 -2.43
N GLU A 63 23.20 3.14 -2.84
CA GLU A 63 23.46 4.58 -3.01
C GLU A 63 23.56 5.35 -1.69
N GLY A 64 23.23 4.74 -0.57
CA GLY A 64 23.12 5.37 0.74
C GLY A 64 24.45 5.79 1.41
N GLY A 65 25.59 5.44 0.83
CA GLY A 65 26.88 5.70 1.47
C GLY A 65 27.02 4.96 2.81
N ASN A 66 26.79 5.68 3.91
CA ASN A 66 26.85 5.11 5.27
C ASN A 66 25.52 4.55 5.76
N HIS A 67 24.45 4.65 4.96
CA HIS A 67 23.12 4.13 5.29
C HIS A 67 22.80 2.92 4.42
N ASP A 68 22.15 1.93 5.02
CA ASP A 68 21.59 0.82 4.26
C ASP A 68 20.39 1.29 3.44
N THR A 69 20.55 1.32 2.12
CA THR A 69 19.50 1.66 1.16
C THR A 69 19.07 0.46 0.33
N SER A 70 19.46 -0.75 0.70
CA SER A 70 18.93 -1.98 0.10
C SER A 70 17.40 -2.06 0.28
N ILE A 71 16.77 -2.93 -0.49
CA ILE A 71 15.34 -3.21 -0.38
C ILE A 71 14.52 -1.93 -0.59
N SER A 72 14.61 -1.35 -1.81
CA SER A 72 13.89 -0.11 -2.17
C SER A 72 14.17 1.07 -1.23
N TYR A 73 15.42 1.32 -0.87
CA TYR A 73 15.85 2.38 0.07
C TYR A 73 15.38 2.18 1.52
N LEU A 74 14.68 1.11 1.83
CA LEU A 74 14.14 0.83 3.17
C LEU A 74 15.24 0.42 4.15
N GLY A 75 16.15 -0.43 3.69
CA GLY A 75 17.15 -1.13 4.49
C GLY A 75 16.61 -2.40 5.16
N ALA A 76 17.52 -3.33 5.46
CA ALA A 76 17.17 -4.64 6.03
C ALA A 76 16.39 -4.51 7.35
N LYS A 77 16.83 -3.62 8.23
CA LYS A 77 16.21 -3.46 9.56
C LYS A 77 14.73 -3.04 9.52
N ARG A 78 14.36 -2.14 8.59
CA ARG A 78 12.95 -1.74 8.44
C ARG A 78 12.12 -2.83 7.77
N MET A 79 12.73 -3.61 6.88
CA MET A 79 12.08 -4.77 6.30
C MET A 79 11.80 -5.85 7.35
N GLU A 80 12.71 -6.09 8.30
CA GLU A 80 12.46 -6.98 9.44
C GLU A 80 11.22 -6.54 10.23
N ILE A 81 11.10 -5.25 10.55
CA ILE A 81 9.91 -4.69 11.23
C ILE A 81 8.64 -4.95 10.41
N LEU A 82 8.66 -4.73 9.09
CA LEU A 82 7.52 -4.99 8.23
C LEU A 82 7.11 -6.47 8.24
N GLN A 83 8.09 -7.37 8.23
CA GLN A 83 7.84 -8.81 8.30
C GLN A 83 7.31 -9.25 9.66
N GLU A 84 7.72 -8.59 10.76
CA GLU A 84 7.16 -8.82 12.10
C GLU A 84 5.71 -8.36 12.21
N ILE A 85 5.35 -7.22 11.59
CA ILE A 85 3.98 -6.70 11.57
C ILE A 85 3.07 -7.67 10.80
N GLN A 86 3.50 -8.08 9.62
CA GLN A 86 2.77 -9.02 8.78
C GLN A 86 3.71 -9.75 7.82
N PRO A 87 4.05 -11.02 8.11
CA PRO A 87 4.86 -11.84 7.23
C PRO A 87 4.29 -11.91 5.81
N THR A 88 5.16 -11.78 4.82
CA THR A 88 4.74 -11.83 3.42
C THR A 88 5.88 -12.29 2.52
N ASN A 89 5.55 -12.94 1.41
CA ASN A 89 6.54 -13.33 0.42
C ASN A 89 7.07 -12.10 -0.32
N ILE A 90 8.37 -12.06 -0.57
CA ILE A 90 9.04 -10.95 -1.25
C ILE A 90 9.57 -11.42 -2.59
N LEU A 91 9.29 -10.64 -3.63
CA LEU A 91 9.89 -10.74 -4.96
C LEU A 91 10.80 -9.53 -5.17
N GLY A 92 12.07 -9.68 -4.81
CA GLY A 92 13.09 -8.66 -4.93
C GLY A 92 13.69 -8.63 -6.34
N ILE A 93 13.76 -7.45 -6.95
CA ILE A 93 14.36 -7.25 -8.28
C ILE A 93 15.52 -6.27 -8.14
N ASP A 94 16.71 -6.70 -8.49
CA ASP A 94 17.93 -5.89 -8.43
C ASP A 94 17.86 -4.70 -9.39
N GLU A 95 18.70 -3.69 -9.14
CA GLU A 95 18.88 -2.57 -10.06
C GLU A 95 19.41 -3.04 -11.41
N HIS A 96 19.01 -2.35 -12.47
CA HIS A 96 19.37 -2.70 -13.86
C HIS A 96 18.96 -4.13 -14.25
N THR A 97 17.88 -4.63 -13.67
CA THR A 97 17.40 -6.00 -13.86
C THR A 97 15.90 -6.00 -14.10
N ALA A 98 15.43 -6.90 -14.95
CA ALA A 98 14.03 -7.12 -15.25
C ALA A 98 13.64 -8.57 -14.99
N LEU A 99 12.45 -8.77 -14.43
CA LEU A 99 11.73 -10.03 -14.43
C LEU A 99 10.71 -9.99 -15.57
N ILE A 100 10.82 -10.90 -16.51
CA ILE A 100 9.95 -11.03 -17.68
C ILE A 100 9.08 -12.27 -17.48
N ILE A 101 7.77 -12.11 -17.44
CA ILE A 101 6.82 -13.22 -17.31
C ILE A 101 6.13 -13.43 -18.65
N ASP A 102 6.29 -14.63 -19.22
CA ASP A 102 5.55 -15.11 -20.39
C ASP A 102 4.47 -16.10 -19.96
N ALA A 103 3.25 -15.60 -19.86
CA ALA A 103 2.11 -16.42 -19.42
C ALA A 103 1.71 -17.51 -20.44
N LYS A 104 2.00 -17.34 -21.74
CA LYS A 104 1.67 -18.31 -22.78
C LYS A 104 2.60 -19.52 -22.71
N GLU A 105 3.88 -19.25 -22.54
CA GLU A 105 4.90 -20.28 -22.45
C GLU A 105 5.04 -20.86 -21.02
N ASN A 106 4.32 -20.27 -20.04
CA ASN A 106 4.43 -20.61 -18.61
C ASN A 106 5.86 -20.51 -18.07
N LEU A 107 6.59 -19.50 -18.51
CA LEU A 107 7.99 -19.26 -18.18
C LEU A 107 8.18 -17.87 -17.60
N PHE A 108 9.27 -17.70 -16.87
CA PHE A 108 9.83 -16.39 -16.59
C PHE A 108 11.33 -16.37 -16.88
N GLU A 109 11.84 -15.17 -17.14
CA GLU A 109 13.23 -14.92 -17.50
C GLU A 109 13.74 -13.71 -16.72
N VAL A 110 14.99 -13.75 -16.33
CA VAL A 110 15.69 -12.63 -15.67
C VAL A 110 16.68 -12.03 -16.64
N GLU A 111 16.54 -10.75 -16.93
CA GLU A 111 17.39 -10.00 -17.85
C GLU A 111 18.01 -8.79 -17.17
N GLY A 112 19.32 -8.57 -17.37
CA GLY A 112 20.01 -7.39 -16.85
C GLY A 112 21.35 -7.68 -16.18
N LEU A 113 21.72 -6.87 -15.18
CA LEU A 113 23.04 -6.94 -14.52
C LEU A 113 23.01 -7.67 -13.16
N GLY A 114 21.83 -7.81 -12.55
CA GLY A 114 21.66 -8.41 -11.24
C GLY A 114 20.85 -9.72 -11.32
N GLN A 115 20.05 -9.94 -10.29
CA GLN A 115 19.24 -11.14 -10.11
C GLN A 115 17.84 -10.79 -9.60
N VAL A 116 16.97 -11.79 -9.63
CA VAL A 116 15.69 -11.75 -8.92
C VAL A 116 15.80 -12.67 -7.70
N THR A 117 15.40 -12.16 -6.55
CA THR A 117 15.43 -12.88 -5.27
C THR A 117 14.02 -13.10 -4.77
N VAL A 118 13.65 -14.34 -4.53
CA VAL A 118 12.41 -14.71 -3.84
C VAL A 118 12.73 -15.05 -2.40
N ILE A 119 12.01 -14.41 -1.48
CA ILE A 119 12.09 -14.71 -0.04
C ILE A 119 10.69 -15.10 0.41
N ASN A 120 10.58 -16.29 0.97
CA ASN A 120 9.40 -16.76 1.67
C ASN A 120 9.76 -17.13 3.11
N GLN A 121 8.80 -17.62 3.90
CA GLN A 121 9.03 -17.97 5.32
C GLN A 121 10.07 -19.09 5.52
N ASN A 122 10.34 -19.92 4.53
CA ASN A 122 11.13 -21.13 4.64
C ASN A 122 12.51 -20.99 4.00
N GLU A 123 12.62 -20.19 2.92
CA GLU A 123 13.82 -20.16 2.10
C GLU A 123 14.00 -18.85 1.34
N THR A 124 15.22 -18.64 0.86
CA THR A 124 15.58 -17.58 -0.08
C THR A 124 16.13 -18.20 -1.33
N GLN A 125 15.54 -17.93 -2.47
CA GLN A 125 16.00 -18.43 -3.78
C GLN A 125 16.34 -17.28 -4.71
N ASN A 126 17.46 -17.43 -5.44
CA ASN A 126 17.96 -16.45 -6.39
C ASN A 126 17.85 -16.99 -7.83
N PHE A 127 17.34 -16.16 -8.73
CA PHE A 127 17.24 -16.41 -10.16
C PHE A 127 18.19 -15.48 -10.90
N LYS A 128 19.06 -16.04 -11.72
CA LYS A 128 20.17 -15.32 -12.36
C LYS A 128 19.78 -14.82 -13.75
N ASN A 129 20.48 -13.79 -14.17
CA ASN A 129 20.40 -13.24 -15.52
C ASN A 129 20.66 -14.29 -16.61
N GLY A 130 19.91 -14.22 -17.70
CA GLY A 130 20.05 -15.03 -18.90
C GLY A 130 19.51 -16.45 -18.81
N GLU A 131 18.83 -16.80 -17.72
CA GLU A 131 18.22 -18.12 -17.53
C GLU A 131 16.70 -18.04 -17.57
N LYS A 132 16.07 -19.07 -18.16
CA LYS A 132 14.63 -19.25 -18.19
C LYS A 132 14.19 -20.28 -17.17
N TYR A 133 13.13 -19.97 -16.47
CA TYR A 133 12.61 -20.79 -15.39
C TYR A 133 11.12 -21.06 -15.60
N SER A 134 10.63 -22.13 -15.01
CA SER A 134 9.19 -22.41 -15.00
C SER A 134 8.45 -21.42 -14.11
N LEU A 135 7.35 -20.86 -14.61
CA LEU A 135 6.47 -20.00 -13.81
C LEU A 135 5.80 -20.80 -12.67
N ASP A 136 5.62 -22.11 -12.84
CA ASP A 136 5.12 -22.99 -11.78
C ASP A 136 6.09 -23.09 -10.59
N ASP A 137 7.40 -23.03 -10.83
CA ASP A 137 8.37 -23.03 -9.74
C ASP A 137 8.31 -21.72 -8.96
N LEU A 138 8.10 -20.57 -9.63
CA LEU A 138 7.88 -19.30 -8.97
C LEU A 138 6.59 -19.30 -8.13
N ARG A 139 5.51 -19.87 -8.67
CA ARG A 139 4.23 -20.03 -7.95
C ARG A 139 4.41 -20.85 -6.67
N LYS A 140 5.05 -22.01 -6.76
CA LYS A 140 5.31 -22.88 -5.59
C LYS A 140 6.10 -22.18 -4.49
N LEU A 141 7.12 -21.39 -4.87
CA LEU A 141 7.91 -20.62 -3.92
C LEU A 141 7.13 -19.51 -3.23
N LEU A 142 6.13 -18.94 -3.93
CA LEU A 142 5.31 -17.83 -3.47
C LEU A 142 3.92 -18.27 -2.98
N GLU A 143 3.64 -19.60 -2.97
CA GLU A 143 2.43 -20.13 -2.33
C GLU A 143 2.46 -19.87 -0.82
N ASN A 144 1.45 -19.19 -0.30
CA ASN A 144 1.25 -19.06 1.14
C ASN A 144 0.82 -20.43 1.71
N THR A 145 1.61 -20.96 2.63
CA THR A 145 1.33 -22.23 3.31
C THR A 145 0.02 -22.21 4.09
N GLU A 146 -0.44 -21.03 4.52
CA GLU A 146 -1.74 -20.87 5.19
C GLU A 146 -2.93 -21.08 4.22
N THR A 147 -2.78 -20.68 2.96
CA THR A 147 -3.82 -20.88 1.93
C THR A 147 -3.93 -22.35 1.50
N LYS A 148 -2.85 -23.12 1.66
CA LYS A 148 -2.84 -24.56 1.30
C LYS A 148 -3.61 -25.41 2.31
N SER A 149 -3.52 -25.08 3.60
CA SER A 149 -4.29 -25.78 4.64
C SER A 149 -5.81 -25.58 4.48
N ILE A 150 -6.23 -24.46 3.88
CA ILE A 150 -7.64 -24.17 3.60
C ILE A 150 -8.09 -24.91 2.32
N LYS A 151 -7.23 -25.02 1.29
CA LYS A 151 -7.58 -25.73 0.04
C LYS A 151 -7.58 -27.26 0.18
N GLU A 152 -6.67 -27.82 0.95
CA GLU A 152 -6.60 -29.29 1.18
C GLU A 152 -7.68 -29.81 2.14
N SER A 153 -8.23 -28.94 3.02
CA SER A 153 -9.39 -29.28 3.87
C SER A 153 -10.75 -29.07 3.17
N ALA A 154 -10.79 -28.40 2.01
CA ALA A 154 -12.03 -28.08 1.31
C ALA A 154 -12.58 -29.22 0.43
N ASP A 155 -11.79 -30.25 0.13
CA ASP A 155 -12.26 -31.36 -0.73
C ASP A 155 -13.07 -32.46 -0.01
N ASN A 156 -13.26 -32.36 1.30
CA ASN A 156 -13.97 -33.41 2.05
C ASN A 156 -15.20 -32.98 2.88
N ASP A 157 -15.56 -31.66 2.96
CA ASP A 157 -16.74 -31.25 3.72
C ASP A 157 -17.36 -29.92 3.18
N GLN A 158 -17.82 -29.96 1.94
CA GLN A 158 -18.14 -28.76 1.14
C GLN A 158 -19.53 -28.13 1.40
N ASN A 159 -20.31 -28.49 2.41
CA ASN A 159 -21.66 -27.91 2.52
C ASN A 159 -22.05 -27.25 3.86
N SER A 160 -21.24 -27.31 4.90
CA SER A 160 -21.58 -26.69 6.19
C SER A 160 -20.58 -25.64 6.70
N GLN A 161 -19.38 -25.60 6.14
CA GLN A 161 -18.33 -24.62 6.55
C GLN A 161 -18.37 -23.33 5.73
N ASP A 162 -18.77 -23.41 4.47
CA ASP A 162 -18.88 -22.22 3.59
C ASP A 162 -19.95 -21.24 4.08
N GLU A 163 -21.08 -21.72 4.61
CA GLU A 163 -22.11 -20.87 5.23
C GLU A 163 -21.60 -20.17 6.50
N GLN A 164 -20.78 -20.84 7.33
CA GLN A 164 -20.25 -20.25 8.56
C GLN A 164 -19.16 -19.20 8.27
N ILE A 165 -18.32 -19.42 7.27
CA ILE A 165 -17.28 -18.46 6.83
C ILE A 165 -17.93 -17.23 6.19
N GLU A 166 -18.96 -17.43 5.37
CA GLU A 166 -19.71 -16.35 4.75
C GLU A 166 -20.42 -15.47 5.79
N ASP A 167 -20.98 -16.05 6.83
CA ASP A 167 -21.64 -15.34 7.93
C ASP A 167 -20.63 -14.54 8.78
N VAL A 168 -19.43 -15.09 9.05
CA VAL A 168 -18.36 -14.38 9.77
C VAL A 168 -17.86 -13.21 8.94
N LEU A 169 -17.58 -13.39 7.64
CA LEU A 169 -17.18 -12.33 6.73
C LEU A 169 -18.24 -11.24 6.57
N ARG A 170 -19.51 -11.61 6.49
CA ARG A 170 -20.62 -10.65 6.43
C ARG A 170 -20.71 -9.81 7.70
N LYS A 171 -20.45 -10.41 8.86
CA LYS A 171 -20.44 -9.72 10.15
C LYS A 171 -19.28 -8.73 10.24
N GLU A 172 -18.09 -9.15 9.85
CA GLU A 172 -16.89 -8.29 9.83
C GLU A 172 -17.03 -7.11 8.85
N ILE A 173 -17.56 -7.36 7.65
CA ILE A 173 -17.89 -6.31 6.68
C ILE A 173 -18.94 -5.33 7.24
N ALA A 174 -19.92 -5.80 8.00
CA ALA A 174 -20.93 -4.95 8.62
C ALA A 174 -20.32 -4.07 9.74
N GLU A 175 -19.41 -4.62 10.54
CA GLU A 175 -18.70 -3.87 11.59
C GLU A 175 -17.78 -2.80 10.99
N LEU A 176 -17.00 -3.12 9.94
CA LEU A 176 -16.18 -2.15 9.22
C LEU A 176 -17.00 -1.04 8.56
N ARG A 177 -18.16 -1.34 8.00
CA ARG A 177 -19.06 -0.32 7.45
C ARG A 177 -19.57 0.64 8.52
N LEU A 178 -19.93 0.12 9.70
CA LEU A 178 -20.33 0.93 10.84
C LEU A 178 -19.21 1.84 11.34
N GLU A 179 -17.98 1.37 11.32
CA GLU A 179 -16.79 2.16 11.70
C GLU A 179 -16.51 3.27 10.69
N ILE A 180 -16.60 2.98 9.39
CA ILE A 180 -16.51 3.97 8.30
C ILE A 180 -17.61 5.04 8.42
N GLU A 181 -18.86 4.64 8.67
CA GLU A 181 -19.96 5.58 8.89
C GLU A 181 -19.74 6.47 10.11
N LYS A 182 -19.22 5.92 11.20
CA LYS A 182 -18.88 6.67 12.42
C LYS A 182 -17.77 7.67 12.18
N ASN A 183 -16.75 7.31 11.42
CA ASN A 183 -15.64 8.19 11.04
C ASN A 183 -16.11 9.30 10.09
N ASN A 184 -16.96 9.00 9.13
CA ASN A 184 -17.56 9.98 8.24
C ASN A 184 -18.45 10.97 8.99
N LYS A 185 -19.27 10.53 9.96
CA LYS A 185 -20.06 11.43 10.83
C LYS A 185 -19.18 12.34 11.69
N ASN A 186 -18.04 11.83 12.18
CA ASN A 186 -17.09 12.65 12.93
C ASN A 186 -16.45 13.72 12.04
N SER A 187 -16.08 13.37 10.81
CA SER A 187 -15.55 14.34 9.84
C SER A 187 -16.57 15.41 9.48
N GLU A 188 -17.83 15.03 9.25
CA GLU A 188 -18.90 15.98 8.98
C GLU A 188 -19.19 16.93 10.17
N ASN A 189 -19.16 16.41 11.38
CA ASN A 189 -19.30 17.22 12.59
C ASN A 189 -18.15 18.21 12.77
N ILE A 190 -16.92 17.81 12.49
CA ILE A 190 -15.74 18.69 12.52
C ILE A 190 -15.89 19.81 11.48
N ASN A 191 -16.23 19.47 10.24
CA ASN A 191 -16.47 20.45 9.19
C ASN A 191 -17.56 21.45 9.54
N ASN A 192 -18.65 20.99 10.16
CA ASN A 192 -19.74 21.85 10.62
C ASN A 192 -19.28 22.80 11.75
N LEU A 193 -18.43 22.34 12.67
CA LEU A 193 -17.86 23.19 13.73
C LEU A 193 -16.93 24.26 13.16
N ILE A 194 -16.05 23.90 12.23
CA ILE A 194 -15.17 24.86 11.56
C ILE A 194 -15.98 25.92 10.82
N ASN A 195 -17.00 25.52 10.07
CA ASN A 195 -17.87 26.44 9.34
C ASN A 195 -18.62 27.39 10.30
N LYS A 196 -19.05 26.93 11.48
CA LYS A 196 -19.65 27.78 12.51
C LYS A 196 -18.66 28.82 13.07
N LEU A 197 -17.41 28.40 13.34
CA LEU A 197 -16.35 29.30 13.80
C LEU A 197 -16.03 30.39 12.77
N ILE A 198 -15.98 30.03 11.49
CA ILE A 198 -15.76 30.98 10.39
C ILE A 198 -16.93 31.96 10.28
N SER A 199 -18.17 31.47 10.36
CA SER A 199 -19.36 32.31 10.34
C SER A 199 -19.35 33.31 11.51
N TYR A 200 -19.00 32.85 12.72
CA TYR A 200 -18.87 33.70 13.89
C TYR A 200 -17.76 34.78 13.73
N ARG A 201 -16.62 34.38 13.14
CA ARG A 201 -15.55 35.34 12.82
C ARG A 201 -16.02 36.44 11.84
N ILE A 202 -16.80 36.08 10.83
CA ILE A 202 -17.38 37.06 9.89
C ILE A 202 -18.32 37.99 10.59
N GLU A 203 -19.15 37.51 11.50
CA GLU A 203 -20.06 38.32 12.32
C GLU A 203 -19.31 39.32 13.24
N LEU A 204 -18.22 38.87 13.87
CA LEU A 204 -17.33 39.73 14.65
C LEU A 204 -16.75 40.86 13.80
N ARG A 205 -16.27 40.57 12.58
CA ARG A 205 -15.73 41.58 11.66
C ARG A 205 -16.81 42.58 11.21
N SER A 206 -18.01 42.11 10.91
CA SER A 206 -19.13 42.99 10.55
C SER A 206 -19.55 43.92 11.68
N SER A 207 -19.34 43.48 12.93
CA SER A 207 -19.58 44.23 14.15
C SER A 207 -18.38 45.10 14.61
N GLN A 208 -17.33 45.21 13.75
CA GLN A 208 -16.08 45.96 14.03
C GLN A 208 -15.28 45.44 15.25
N LYS A 209 -15.52 44.21 15.67
CA LYS A 209 -14.78 43.49 16.73
C LYS A 209 -13.59 42.74 16.15
N TYR A 210 -12.59 43.51 15.73
CA TYR A 210 -11.44 42.94 14.98
C TYR A 210 -10.52 42.11 15.87
N GLU A 211 -10.28 42.54 17.12
CA GLU A 211 -9.42 41.78 18.05
C GLU A 211 -9.98 40.39 18.34
N GLU A 212 -11.29 40.29 18.62
CA GLU A 212 -11.94 38.99 18.85
C GLU A 212 -11.98 38.12 17.58
N SER A 213 -12.12 38.76 16.42
CA SER A 213 -12.03 38.04 15.12
C SER A 213 -10.65 37.48 14.88
N ASP A 214 -9.58 38.16 15.27
CA ASP A 214 -8.21 37.69 15.11
C ASP A 214 -7.91 36.55 16.08
N ILE A 215 -8.44 36.52 17.28
CA ILE A 215 -8.36 35.39 18.20
C ILE A 215 -8.93 34.10 17.55
N VAL A 216 -10.09 34.20 16.90
CA VAL A 216 -10.68 33.04 16.19
C VAL A 216 -9.79 32.58 15.04
N ARG A 217 -9.18 33.49 14.30
CA ARG A 217 -8.25 33.18 13.22
C ARG A 217 -7.01 32.47 13.73
N ASP A 218 -6.41 32.98 14.81
CA ASP A 218 -5.21 32.40 15.39
C ASP A 218 -5.47 30.97 15.89
N PHE A 219 -6.60 30.76 16.58
CA PHE A 219 -7.05 29.44 17.01
C PHE A 219 -7.17 28.44 15.85
N LEU A 220 -7.80 28.84 14.73
CA LEU A 220 -7.94 27.97 13.55
C LEU A 220 -6.57 27.70 12.90
N THR A 221 -5.68 28.69 12.88
CA THR A 221 -4.31 28.56 12.35
C THR A 221 -3.46 27.61 13.20
N GLU A 222 -3.54 27.69 14.53
CA GLU A 222 -2.90 26.76 15.47
C GLU A 222 -3.44 25.34 15.34
N SER A 223 -4.70 25.20 14.90
CA SER A 223 -5.34 23.90 14.61
C SER A 223 -5.07 23.38 13.19
N ASN A 224 -4.05 23.89 12.50
CA ASN A 224 -3.69 23.53 11.11
C ASN A 224 -4.81 23.82 10.08
N ILE A 225 -5.64 24.84 10.34
CA ILE A 225 -6.69 25.28 9.42
C ILE A 225 -6.30 26.62 8.84
N GLU A 226 -6.18 26.71 7.52
CA GLU A 226 -5.91 27.93 6.80
C GLU A 226 -7.21 28.52 6.27
N ILE A 227 -7.43 29.83 6.54
CA ILE A 227 -8.62 30.56 6.08
C ILE A 227 -8.22 31.42 4.88
N GLU A 228 -8.96 31.29 3.80
CA GLU A 228 -8.87 32.15 2.62
C GLU A 228 -10.08 33.10 2.60
N ASP A 229 -9.81 34.39 2.82
CA ASP A 229 -10.84 35.44 2.79
C ASP A 229 -10.95 36.02 1.39
N ASP A 230 -12.16 36.00 0.83
CA ASP A 230 -12.53 36.73 -0.37
C ASP A 230 -13.44 37.90 0.02
N LYS A 231 -13.71 38.81 -0.93
CA LYS A 231 -14.47 40.08 -0.64
C LYS A 231 -15.85 39.87 0.00
N ASN A 232 -16.49 38.71 -0.22
CA ASN A 232 -17.83 38.40 0.28
C ASN A 232 -17.99 37.04 0.92
N SER A 233 -16.89 36.22 1.03
CA SER A 233 -16.93 34.87 1.57
C SER A 233 -15.58 34.52 2.22
N SER A 234 -15.61 33.54 3.12
CA SER A 234 -14.39 32.91 3.63
C SER A 234 -14.49 31.42 3.36
N SER A 235 -13.43 30.85 2.84
CA SER A 235 -13.25 29.41 2.69
C SER A 235 -12.10 28.92 3.56
N TRP A 236 -11.97 27.63 3.73
CA TRP A 236 -10.91 27.05 4.55
C TRP A 236 -10.42 25.73 3.98
N LYS A 237 -9.19 25.38 4.35
CA LYS A 237 -8.57 24.08 4.05
C LYS A 237 -7.65 23.66 5.20
N PHE A 238 -7.36 22.38 5.33
CA PHE A 238 -6.28 21.95 6.20
C PHE A 238 -4.92 22.32 5.58
N LYS A 239 -3.97 22.74 6.43
CA LYS A 239 -2.58 22.91 6.01
C LYS A 239 -1.98 21.52 5.79
N ASP A 240 -1.33 21.32 4.65
CA ASP A 240 -0.52 20.15 4.32
C ASP A 240 0.74 20.06 5.22
#